data_5f59f3d9125c992ef2146d7eb6d2ffb3
#
_entry.id   5f59f3d9125c992ef2146d7eb6d2ffb3
#
_cell.length_a   1.000
_cell.length_b   1.000
_cell.length_c   1.000
_cell.angle_alpha   90.00
_cell.angle_beta   90.00
_cell.angle_gamma   90.00
#
_symmetry.space_group_name_H-M   'P 1'
#
loop_
_entity.id
_entity.type
_entity.pdbx_description
1 polymer ?
#
loop_
_entity_poly.entity_id
_entity_poly.type
_entity_poly.pdbx_seq_one_letter_code
_entity_poly.pdbx_strand_id
1 'polypeptide(L)'
;MSSRKMLALVAVLLSLLVCSFVQPSFANRSERILDFQSWIQVHRDGSMSVTENIKVICAQQQIKRGIYRDFPTKYKDRYGNAVKVGFEVVSVLRDTNSEPYHIKDLSNGKRVYIGHKNVFLKPGIYTYTISYKTSRQLGFFEDFDELYWNVTGNGWNFVIEKVEAVVELPQWAEVLQSAGYTGRYGSKGKDYSTGFDEQGNITFTTTRSLMPKEGLTIAVAWPKGIVVEPTTMEKLGYMWKDNQSAAVAAFGFLILTFFYVLTWFKVGKDPEEGAIIPLFLPPKWVSPALARLIMRVGSSDDKLFAVAVVNMAVKGFLTIKEEDDNVFTLKRTGAGEERLSGGESKIARKLFGSKNKIKLKKTNH
;
A
#
# COMPACT_ATOMS: atom_id res chain seq x y z
N MET A 1 28.82 -25.13 77.38
CA MET A 1 27.90 -25.59 76.33
C MET A 1 28.58 -26.76 75.65
N SER A 2 28.00 -27.94 75.66
CA SER A 2 28.64 -29.17 75.14
C SER A 2 28.93 -29.06 73.66
N SER A 3 30.16 -29.47 73.24
CA SER A 3 30.63 -29.45 71.83
C SER A 3 29.64 -30.03 70.85
N ARG A 4 28.81 -30.98 71.24
CA ARG A 4 27.68 -31.55 70.41
C ARG A 4 26.56 -30.52 70.10
N LYS A 5 26.25 -29.63 71.06
CA LYS A 5 25.21 -28.59 70.85
C LYS A 5 25.71 -27.47 69.90
N MET A 6 26.99 -27.19 69.94
CA MET A 6 27.59 -26.22 69.04
C MET A 6 27.70 -26.74 67.58
N LEU A 7 28.02 -28.05 67.44
CA LEU A 7 28.03 -28.68 66.10
C LEU A 7 26.62 -28.74 65.49
N ALA A 8 25.55 -29.03 66.28
CA ALA A 8 24.20 -29.03 65.84
C ALA A 8 23.72 -27.61 65.42
N LEU A 9 24.08 -26.59 66.16
CA LEU A 9 23.78 -25.18 65.83
C LEU A 9 24.44 -24.73 64.52
N VAL A 10 25.71 -25.10 64.29
CA VAL A 10 26.46 -24.81 63.09
C VAL A 10 25.85 -25.54 61.89
N ALA A 11 25.43 -26.82 62.05
CA ALA A 11 24.79 -27.58 60.99
C ALA A 11 23.43 -26.98 60.60
N VAL A 12 22.61 -26.51 61.56
CA VAL A 12 21.33 -25.82 61.31
C VAL A 12 21.57 -24.47 60.62
N LEU A 13 22.55 -23.70 61.04
CA LEU A 13 22.91 -22.43 60.39
C LEU A 13 23.44 -22.64 58.96
N LEU A 14 24.23 -23.68 58.67
CA LEU A 14 24.66 -24.05 57.35
C LEU A 14 23.50 -24.51 56.45
N SER A 15 22.56 -25.30 57.01
CA SER A 15 21.37 -25.74 56.25
C SER A 15 20.43 -24.58 55.93
N LEU A 16 20.26 -23.61 56.83
CA LEU A 16 19.52 -22.37 56.57
C LEU A 16 20.22 -21.47 55.53
N LEU A 17 21.55 -21.43 55.52
CA LEU A 17 22.31 -20.69 54.53
C LEU A 17 22.21 -21.32 53.15
N VAL A 18 22.20 -22.66 53.04
CA VAL A 18 22.04 -23.37 51.73
C VAL A 18 20.61 -23.24 51.18
N CYS A 19 19.60 -23.22 52.02
CA CYS A 19 18.22 -22.98 51.59
C CYS A 19 17.98 -21.55 51.08
N SER A 20 18.79 -20.58 51.49
CA SER A 20 18.65 -19.16 51.06
C SER A 20 19.17 -18.89 49.63
N PHE A 21 19.88 -19.83 49.01
CA PHE A 21 20.50 -19.65 47.68
C PHE A 21 19.81 -20.42 46.54
N VAL A 22 18.74 -21.17 46.80
CA VAL A 22 17.98 -21.79 45.72
C VAL A 22 16.92 -20.80 45.21
N GLN A 23 17.36 -19.72 44.60
CA GLN A 23 16.46 -18.93 43.74
C GLN A 23 16.24 -19.73 42.45
N PRO A 24 14.97 -19.97 42.04
CA PRO A 24 14.72 -20.60 40.75
C PRO A 24 15.32 -19.73 39.64
N SER A 25 16.34 -20.24 39.00
CA SER A 25 17.00 -19.53 37.88
C SER A 25 16.06 -19.49 36.68
N PHE A 26 15.35 -18.42 36.52
CA PHE A 26 14.52 -18.18 35.31
C PHE A 26 15.37 -18.00 34.06
N ALA A 27 16.66 -17.71 34.19
CA ALA A 27 17.60 -17.50 33.08
C ALA A 27 17.75 -18.73 32.15
N ASN A 28 17.46 -19.94 32.63
CA ASN A 28 17.59 -21.19 31.87
C ASN A 28 16.22 -21.71 31.32
N ARG A 29 15.15 -20.94 31.46
CA ARG A 29 13.83 -21.31 30.90
C ARG A 29 13.65 -20.64 29.53
N SER A 30 13.14 -21.38 28.54
CA SER A 30 12.79 -20.79 27.25
C SER A 30 11.66 -19.78 27.41
N GLU A 31 11.82 -18.61 26.78
CA GLU A 31 10.79 -17.56 26.77
C GLU A 31 9.53 -18.06 26.06
N ARG A 32 8.40 -17.84 26.67
CA ARG A 32 7.07 -18.24 26.17
C ARG A 32 5.97 -17.48 26.85
N ILE A 33 4.78 -17.55 26.28
CA ILE A 33 3.55 -17.04 26.86
C ILE A 33 2.91 -18.21 27.63
N LEU A 34 2.78 -18.06 28.94
CA LEU A 34 2.18 -19.08 29.82
C LEU A 34 0.67 -19.09 29.68
N ASP A 35 0.05 -17.90 29.60
CA ASP A 35 -1.38 -17.73 29.55
C ASP A 35 -1.71 -16.47 28.75
N PHE A 36 -2.66 -16.59 27.85
CA PHE A 36 -3.19 -15.50 27.04
C PHE A 36 -4.71 -15.47 27.21
N GLN A 37 -5.20 -14.51 27.97
CA GLN A 37 -6.63 -14.31 28.18
C GLN A 37 -7.09 -13.09 27.41
N SER A 38 -8.23 -13.18 26.73
CA SER A 38 -8.85 -12.09 26.01
C SER A 38 -10.31 -11.98 26.37
N TRP A 39 -10.70 -10.85 26.94
CA TRP A 39 -12.08 -10.49 27.21
C TRP A 39 -12.54 -9.52 26.12
N ILE A 40 -13.57 -9.89 25.37
CA ILE A 40 -14.07 -9.18 24.20
C ILE A 40 -15.51 -8.81 24.45
N GLN A 41 -15.78 -7.53 24.70
CA GLN A 41 -17.13 -7.01 24.90
C GLN A 41 -17.60 -6.33 23.60
N VAL A 42 -18.69 -6.84 23.04
CA VAL A 42 -19.35 -6.26 21.86
C VAL A 42 -20.41 -5.27 22.34
N HIS A 43 -20.40 -4.04 21.80
CA HIS A 43 -21.38 -3.03 22.16
C HIS A 43 -22.48 -2.91 21.08
N ARG A 44 -23.65 -2.36 21.48
CA ARG A 44 -24.79 -2.20 20.57
C ARG A 44 -24.53 -1.28 19.39
N ASP A 45 -23.58 -0.36 19.50
CA ASP A 45 -23.14 0.54 18.41
C ASP A 45 -22.15 -0.10 17.44
N GLY A 46 -21.86 -1.40 17.60
CA GLY A 46 -20.90 -2.14 16.79
C GLY A 46 -19.43 -1.88 17.13
N SER A 47 -19.16 -1.07 18.17
CA SER A 47 -17.81 -0.97 18.73
C SER A 47 -17.52 -2.15 19.67
N MET A 48 -16.25 -2.34 19.98
CA MET A 48 -15.80 -3.39 20.88
C MET A 48 -14.79 -2.83 21.87
N SER A 49 -14.89 -3.28 23.13
CA SER A 49 -13.87 -3.12 24.15
C SER A 49 -13.17 -4.45 24.36
N VAL A 50 -11.85 -4.47 24.28
CA VAL A 50 -11.07 -5.70 24.43
C VAL A 50 -10.01 -5.49 25.51
N THR A 51 -9.88 -6.48 26.40
CA THR A 51 -8.81 -6.53 27.39
C THR A 51 -8.07 -7.84 27.24
N GLU A 52 -6.78 -7.76 26.95
CA GLU A 52 -5.87 -8.89 26.83
C GLU A 52 -4.95 -8.97 28.06
N ASN A 53 -4.89 -10.12 28.74
CA ASN A 53 -3.93 -10.44 29.78
C ASN A 53 -2.91 -11.45 29.24
N ILE A 54 -1.64 -11.04 29.14
CA ILE A 54 -0.60 -11.83 28.52
C ILE A 54 0.50 -12.11 29.56
N LYS A 55 0.52 -13.34 30.09
CA LYS A 55 1.49 -13.78 31.08
C LYS A 55 2.68 -14.44 30.41
N VAL A 56 3.87 -13.89 30.60
CA VAL A 56 5.08 -14.30 29.90
C VAL A 56 6.22 -14.69 30.85
N ILE A 57 7.09 -15.59 30.40
CA ILE A 57 8.41 -15.81 31.00
C ILE A 57 9.43 -14.94 30.28
N CYS A 58 10.09 -14.06 31.00
CA CYS A 58 11.23 -13.28 30.55
C CYS A 58 12.53 -13.97 31.02
N ALA A 59 13.38 -14.37 30.08
CA ALA A 59 14.74 -14.86 30.35
C ALA A 59 15.82 -13.94 29.78
N GLN A 60 15.45 -12.72 29.38
CA GLN A 60 16.31 -11.70 28.75
C GLN A 60 16.93 -12.11 27.40
N GLN A 61 16.35 -13.09 26.71
CA GLN A 61 16.80 -13.50 25.37
C GLN A 61 16.19 -12.61 24.30
N GLN A 62 14.88 -12.65 24.13
CA GLN A 62 14.09 -11.82 23.23
C GLN A 62 13.26 -10.78 24.01
N ILE A 63 12.68 -11.18 25.15
CA ILE A 63 11.94 -10.29 26.05
C ILE A 63 12.96 -9.58 26.97
N LYS A 64 13.48 -8.42 26.53
CA LYS A 64 14.51 -7.68 27.27
C LYS A 64 13.98 -6.46 28.00
N ARG A 65 13.04 -5.75 27.41
CA ARG A 65 12.49 -4.47 27.93
C ARG A 65 10.97 -4.48 28.01
N GLY A 66 10.35 -5.56 27.57
CA GLY A 66 8.90 -5.71 27.46
C GLY A 66 8.52 -6.54 26.25
N ILE A 67 7.26 -6.45 25.86
CA ILE A 67 6.70 -7.16 24.71
C ILE A 67 6.16 -6.18 23.67
N TYR A 68 5.80 -6.68 22.51
CA TYR A 68 5.00 -5.92 21.55
C TYR A 68 3.80 -6.74 21.09
N ARG A 69 2.73 -6.05 20.74
CA ARG A 69 1.49 -6.62 20.21
C ARG A 69 1.14 -5.95 18.89
N ASP A 70 0.91 -6.74 17.86
CA ASP A 70 0.51 -6.27 16.54
C ASP A 70 -1.00 -6.37 16.38
N PHE A 71 -1.60 -5.27 15.94
CA PHE A 71 -3.03 -5.15 15.69
C PHE A 71 -3.24 -4.81 14.22
N PRO A 72 -3.75 -5.75 13.40
CA PRO A 72 -4.16 -5.42 12.04
C PRO A 72 -5.32 -4.42 12.08
N THR A 73 -5.13 -3.24 11.47
CA THR A 73 -6.15 -2.20 11.39
C THR A 73 -6.44 -1.75 9.96
N LYS A 74 -5.80 -2.40 8.99
CA LYS A 74 -5.98 -2.13 7.57
C LYS A 74 -6.19 -3.45 6.85
N TYR A 75 -7.32 -3.57 6.20
CA TYR A 75 -7.75 -4.76 5.45
C TYR A 75 -8.05 -4.38 4.01
N LYS A 76 -8.28 -5.36 3.18
CA LYS A 76 -8.87 -5.21 1.85
C LYS A 76 -10.18 -5.96 1.81
N ASP A 77 -11.22 -5.32 1.26
CA ASP A 77 -12.47 -5.99 0.98
C ASP A 77 -12.34 -6.96 -0.21
N ARG A 78 -13.41 -7.68 -0.54
CA ARG A 78 -13.44 -8.61 -1.69
C ARG A 78 -13.20 -7.94 -3.05
N TYR A 79 -13.34 -6.62 -3.13
CA TYR A 79 -13.10 -5.82 -4.33
C TYR A 79 -11.71 -5.16 -4.34
N GLY A 80 -10.91 -5.35 -3.30
CA GLY A 80 -9.57 -4.77 -3.15
C GLY A 80 -9.55 -3.36 -2.57
N ASN A 81 -10.70 -2.79 -2.17
CA ASN A 81 -10.76 -1.49 -1.53
C ASN A 81 -10.14 -1.56 -0.13
N ALA A 82 -9.49 -0.48 0.27
CA ALA A 82 -8.97 -0.36 1.63
C ALA A 82 -10.13 -0.21 2.63
N VAL A 83 -10.04 -0.98 3.72
CA VAL A 83 -10.92 -0.88 4.88
C VAL A 83 -10.04 -0.61 6.10
N LYS A 84 -10.32 0.48 6.81
CA LYS A 84 -9.62 0.84 8.05
C LYS A 84 -10.57 0.70 9.22
N VAL A 85 -10.13 -0.03 10.23
CA VAL A 85 -10.89 -0.19 11.48
C VAL A 85 -10.39 0.79 12.53
N GLY A 86 -11.26 1.21 13.44
CA GLY A 86 -10.89 2.02 14.59
C GLY A 86 -9.99 1.22 15.53
N PHE A 87 -9.00 1.86 16.14
CA PHE A 87 -8.16 1.26 17.17
C PHE A 87 -7.59 2.34 18.09
N GLU A 88 -7.89 2.22 19.37
CA GLU A 88 -7.47 3.14 20.42
C GLU A 88 -7.06 2.36 21.66
N VAL A 89 -5.82 2.54 22.12
CA VAL A 89 -5.35 1.95 23.39
C VAL A 89 -5.86 2.79 24.54
N VAL A 90 -6.58 2.16 25.45
CA VAL A 90 -7.15 2.79 26.64
C VAL A 90 -6.17 2.76 27.81
N SER A 91 -5.58 1.60 28.07
CA SER A 91 -4.61 1.43 29.15
C SER A 91 -3.65 0.27 28.88
N VAL A 92 -2.46 0.39 29.44
CA VAL A 92 -1.46 -0.68 29.45
C VAL A 92 -0.90 -0.81 30.84
N LEU A 93 -0.93 -2.03 31.39
CA LEU A 93 -0.40 -2.34 32.72
C LEU A 93 0.63 -3.46 32.62
N ARG A 94 1.56 -3.50 33.57
CA ARG A 94 2.42 -4.64 33.86
C ARG A 94 2.31 -4.97 35.35
N ASP A 95 1.92 -6.19 35.68
CA ASP A 95 1.72 -6.64 37.06
C ASP A 95 0.87 -5.65 37.88
N THR A 96 -0.25 -5.19 37.27
CA THR A 96 -1.23 -4.20 37.80
C THR A 96 -0.76 -2.73 37.83
N ASN A 97 0.50 -2.44 37.59
CA ASN A 97 1.02 -1.06 37.53
C ASN A 97 1.00 -0.52 36.11
N SER A 98 0.74 0.80 35.96
CA SER A 98 0.78 1.45 34.66
C SER A 98 2.15 1.27 34.00
N GLU A 99 2.17 0.82 32.75
CA GLU A 99 3.38 0.56 31.98
C GLU A 99 3.48 1.52 30.81
N PRO A 100 4.63 2.16 30.58
CA PRO A 100 4.84 2.99 29.39
C PRO A 100 4.71 2.16 28.11
N TYR A 101 4.09 2.76 27.10
CA TYR A 101 3.98 2.17 25.77
C TYR A 101 4.13 3.21 24.67
N HIS A 102 4.41 2.77 23.46
CA HIS A 102 4.33 3.59 22.26
C HIS A 102 3.78 2.82 21.09
N ILE A 103 3.11 3.52 20.19
CA ILE A 103 2.46 2.92 19.02
C ILE A 103 3.28 3.27 17.78
N LYS A 104 3.55 2.27 16.95
CA LYS A 104 4.18 2.42 15.64
C LYS A 104 3.21 1.94 14.55
N ASP A 105 3.01 2.76 13.53
CA ASP A 105 2.24 2.36 12.36
C ASP A 105 3.01 1.32 11.52
N LEU A 106 2.31 0.27 11.12
CA LEU A 106 2.75 -0.75 10.19
C LEU A 106 2.01 -0.61 8.86
N SER A 107 2.47 -1.31 7.83
CA SER A 107 1.78 -1.33 6.52
C SER A 107 0.32 -1.79 6.64
N ASN A 108 0.05 -2.79 7.46
CA ASN A 108 -1.27 -3.41 7.66
C ASN A 108 -1.94 -3.08 9.00
N GLY A 109 -1.34 -2.24 9.83
CA GLY A 109 -1.92 -1.99 11.16
C GLY A 109 -1.04 -1.16 12.08
N LYS A 110 -1.10 -1.50 13.36
CA LYS A 110 -0.39 -0.82 14.44
C LYS A 110 0.36 -1.84 15.31
N ARG A 111 1.56 -1.47 15.76
CA ARG A 111 2.32 -2.21 16.78
C ARG A 111 2.36 -1.40 18.06
N VAL A 112 1.90 -2.00 19.14
CA VAL A 112 2.01 -1.44 20.48
C VAL A 112 3.23 -2.06 21.14
N TYR A 113 4.27 -1.26 21.36
CA TYR A 113 5.43 -1.65 22.15
C TYR A 113 5.15 -1.31 23.61
N ILE A 114 5.29 -2.29 24.49
CA ILE A 114 5.00 -2.18 25.92
C ILE A 114 6.29 -2.34 26.69
N GLY A 115 6.61 -1.35 27.51
CA GLY A 115 7.83 -1.28 28.29
C GLY A 115 8.63 -0.01 28.00
N HIS A 116 9.62 0.26 28.83
CA HIS A 116 10.45 1.45 28.74
C HIS A 116 11.75 1.15 27.99
N LYS A 117 12.10 1.97 26.98
CA LYS A 117 13.26 1.76 26.09
C LYS A 117 14.63 1.64 26.83
N ASN A 118 14.74 2.23 28.02
CA ASN A 118 15.99 2.28 28.80
C ASN A 118 15.97 1.37 30.02
N VAL A 119 14.88 0.60 30.24
CA VAL A 119 14.76 -0.28 31.42
C VAL A 119 14.77 -1.72 30.97
N PHE A 120 15.75 -2.48 31.43
CA PHE A 120 15.81 -3.93 31.23
C PHE A 120 15.02 -4.64 32.34
N LEU A 121 14.21 -5.58 31.94
CA LEU A 121 13.50 -6.44 32.87
C LEU A 121 14.49 -7.42 33.52
N LYS A 122 14.26 -7.77 34.76
CA LYS A 122 14.94 -8.91 35.39
C LYS A 122 14.31 -10.23 34.87
N PRO A 123 15.07 -11.35 34.83
CA PRO A 123 14.45 -12.64 34.57
C PRO A 123 13.30 -12.91 35.54
N GLY A 124 12.15 -13.33 35.04
CA GLY A 124 10.95 -13.53 35.86
C GLY A 124 9.68 -13.75 35.03
N ILE A 125 8.56 -13.80 35.73
CA ILE A 125 7.24 -13.89 35.13
C ILE A 125 6.59 -12.51 35.23
N TYR A 126 6.00 -12.04 34.13
CA TYR A 126 5.31 -10.77 34.05
C TYR A 126 3.94 -10.95 33.40
N THR A 127 2.94 -10.20 33.86
CA THR A 127 1.62 -10.14 33.24
C THR A 127 1.40 -8.76 32.65
N TYR A 128 1.19 -8.71 31.34
CA TYR A 128 0.84 -7.48 30.63
C TYR A 128 -0.66 -7.45 30.39
N THR A 129 -1.31 -6.36 30.80
CA THR A 129 -2.72 -6.10 30.51
C THR A 129 -2.82 -4.97 29.51
N ILE A 130 -3.47 -5.21 28.38
CA ILE A 130 -3.72 -4.21 27.34
C ILE A 130 -5.22 -4.08 27.16
N SER A 131 -5.77 -2.89 27.46
CA SER A 131 -7.18 -2.58 27.19
C SER A 131 -7.26 -1.60 26.02
N TYR A 132 -8.09 -1.90 25.05
CA TYR A 132 -8.28 -1.09 23.85
C TYR A 132 -9.71 -1.13 23.33
N LYS A 133 -10.06 -0.12 22.55
CA LYS A 133 -11.32 -0.05 21.80
C LYS A 133 -11.06 -0.22 20.32
N THR A 134 -11.96 -0.91 19.65
CA THR A 134 -11.94 -1.07 18.20
C THR A 134 -13.35 -0.96 17.64
N SER A 135 -13.47 -0.67 16.35
CA SER A 135 -14.76 -0.55 15.67
C SER A 135 -14.66 -1.08 14.26
N ARG A 136 -15.78 -1.35 13.62
CA ARG A 136 -15.87 -1.86 12.24
C ARG A 136 -15.23 -3.25 12.07
N GLN A 137 -15.35 -4.10 13.09
CA GLN A 137 -14.83 -5.46 13.10
C GLN A 137 -15.91 -6.53 12.88
N LEU A 138 -17.19 -6.12 12.94
CA LEU A 138 -18.33 -7.02 12.83
C LEU A 138 -18.76 -7.20 11.38
N GLY A 139 -19.13 -8.41 11.02
CA GLY A 139 -19.80 -8.77 9.77
C GLY A 139 -21.31 -8.66 9.92
N PHE A 140 -21.99 -8.01 8.98
CA PHE A 140 -23.45 -7.90 8.91
C PHE A 140 -23.93 -8.70 7.70
N PHE A 141 -24.50 -9.87 7.94
CA PHE A 141 -25.05 -10.76 6.91
C PHE A 141 -26.56 -10.60 6.80
N GLU A 142 -27.20 -11.32 5.92
CA GLU A 142 -28.65 -11.22 5.70
C GLU A 142 -29.45 -11.73 6.92
N ASP A 143 -29.06 -12.88 7.48
CA ASP A 143 -29.80 -13.57 8.54
C ASP A 143 -29.20 -13.37 9.93
N PHE A 144 -27.95 -12.97 10.06
CA PHE A 144 -27.23 -12.85 11.33
C PHE A 144 -26.14 -11.80 11.27
N ASP A 145 -25.66 -11.38 12.44
CA ASP A 145 -24.45 -10.60 12.61
C ASP A 145 -23.35 -11.48 13.21
N GLU A 146 -22.08 -11.25 12.86
CA GLU A 146 -20.97 -12.11 13.27
C GLU A 146 -19.76 -11.30 13.73
N LEU A 147 -19.13 -11.77 14.78
CA LEU A 147 -17.76 -11.43 15.14
C LEU A 147 -16.84 -12.53 14.62
N TYR A 148 -15.95 -12.20 13.66
CA TYR A 148 -14.84 -13.04 13.25
C TYR A 148 -13.53 -12.40 13.75
N TRP A 149 -12.91 -13.00 14.78
CA TRP A 149 -11.85 -12.36 15.53
C TRP A 149 -10.61 -13.24 15.72
N ASN A 150 -9.45 -12.72 15.34
CA ASN A 150 -8.17 -13.36 15.64
C ASN A 150 -7.69 -12.91 17.02
N VAL A 151 -7.95 -13.75 18.03
CA VAL A 151 -7.72 -13.48 19.44
C VAL A 151 -6.26 -13.17 19.73
N THR A 152 -5.37 -14.11 19.39
CA THR A 152 -3.95 -13.98 19.74
C THR A 152 -3.13 -13.25 18.69
N GLY A 153 -3.60 -13.23 17.44
CA GLY A 153 -2.75 -12.91 16.27
C GLY A 153 -1.74 -14.03 16.00
N ASN A 154 -1.16 -14.01 14.81
CA ASN A 154 -0.14 -14.96 14.34
C ASN A 154 1.28 -14.36 14.36
N GLY A 155 1.47 -13.24 15.08
CA GLY A 155 2.74 -12.51 15.13
C GLY A 155 3.77 -13.08 16.09
N TRP A 156 3.37 -13.87 17.06
CA TRP A 156 4.20 -14.34 18.14
C TRP A 156 5.32 -15.29 17.69
N ASN A 157 6.53 -15.05 18.17
CA ASN A 157 7.68 -15.95 17.99
C ASN A 157 7.80 -16.96 19.16
N PHE A 158 6.88 -16.91 20.10
CA PHE A 158 6.84 -17.72 21.30
C PHE A 158 5.76 -18.79 21.21
N VAL A 159 5.96 -19.88 21.94
CA VAL A 159 4.90 -20.82 22.26
C VAL A 159 3.90 -20.13 23.18
N ILE A 160 2.61 -20.35 22.95
CA ILE A 160 1.52 -19.93 23.85
C ILE A 160 0.98 -21.21 24.48
N GLU A 161 1.17 -21.40 25.81
CA GLU A 161 0.79 -22.63 26.48
C GLU A 161 -0.72 -22.78 26.57
N LYS A 162 -1.44 -21.71 26.92
CA LYS A 162 -2.90 -21.68 27.02
C LYS A 162 -3.43 -20.38 26.46
N VAL A 163 -4.55 -20.47 25.74
CA VAL A 163 -5.35 -19.31 25.33
C VAL A 163 -6.77 -19.49 25.84
N GLU A 164 -7.33 -18.41 26.34
CA GLU A 164 -8.73 -18.34 26.73
C GLU A 164 -9.31 -17.03 26.18
N ALA A 165 -10.44 -17.13 25.48
CA ALA A 165 -11.18 -15.97 24.98
C ALA A 165 -12.61 -16.02 25.49
N VAL A 166 -13.08 -14.90 26.03
CA VAL A 166 -14.47 -14.71 26.49
C VAL A 166 -15.09 -13.64 25.60
N VAL A 167 -16.26 -13.94 25.05
CA VAL A 167 -17.03 -12.96 24.25
C VAL A 167 -18.32 -12.64 24.98
N GLU A 168 -18.40 -11.40 25.41
CA GLU A 168 -19.59 -10.80 25.98
C GLU A 168 -20.38 -10.11 24.88
N LEU A 169 -21.55 -10.62 24.58
CA LEU A 169 -22.49 -10.06 23.62
C LEU A 169 -23.38 -9.01 24.27
N PRO A 170 -23.99 -8.09 23.52
CA PRO A 170 -24.97 -7.17 24.04
C PRO A 170 -26.16 -7.91 24.66
N GLN A 171 -26.82 -7.29 25.64
CA GLN A 171 -28.01 -7.84 26.27
C GLN A 171 -29.03 -8.29 25.23
N TRP A 172 -29.62 -9.49 25.44
CA TRP A 172 -30.59 -10.18 24.58
C TRP A 172 -29.97 -10.83 23.31
N ALA A 173 -28.67 -10.81 23.15
CA ALA A 173 -28.00 -11.52 22.05
C ALA A 173 -27.76 -12.99 22.47
N GLU A 174 -28.49 -13.89 21.84
CA GLU A 174 -28.25 -15.33 21.96
C GLU A 174 -27.23 -15.79 20.92
N VAL A 175 -26.31 -16.68 21.28
CA VAL A 175 -25.36 -17.26 20.34
C VAL A 175 -26.07 -18.24 19.42
N LEU A 176 -26.20 -17.93 18.14
CA LEU A 176 -26.79 -18.80 17.13
C LEU A 176 -25.82 -19.90 16.71
N GLN A 177 -24.56 -19.51 16.47
CA GLN A 177 -23.50 -20.43 16.08
C GLN A 177 -22.15 -19.91 16.54
N SER A 178 -21.23 -20.83 16.76
CA SER A 178 -19.85 -20.48 17.11
C SER A 178 -18.87 -21.46 16.47
N ALA A 179 -17.68 -20.96 16.14
CA ALA A 179 -16.58 -21.76 15.61
C ALA A 179 -15.24 -21.21 16.09
N GLY A 180 -14.23 -22.07 16.14
CA GLY A 180 -12.86 -21.67 16.40
C GLY A 180 -11.91 -22.32 15.41
N TYR A 181 -10.76 -21.67 15.21
CA TYR A 181 -9.71 -22.17 14.34
C TYR A 181 -8.36 -21.96 15.00
N THR A 182 -7.55 -23.05 15.08
CA THR A 182 -6.21 -22.99 15.64
C THR A 182 -5.16 -23.24 14.56
N GLY A 183 -3.96 -22.67 14.73
CA GLY A 183 -2.82 -22.90 13.88
C GLY A 183 -2.30 -21.65 13.19
N ARG A 184 -1.47 -21.83 12.15
CA ARG A 184 -0.92 -20.74 11.35
C ARG A 184 -2.00 -20.03 10.54
N TYR A 185 -1.69 -18.85 10.05
CA TYR A 185 -2.60 -18.10 9.17
C TYR A 185 -3.16 -18.99 8.04
N GLY A 186 -4.49 -19.03 7.93
CA GLY A 186 -5.22 -19.89 6.97
C GLY A 186 -5.44 -21.34 7.41
N SER A 187 -4.90 -21.78 8.54
CA SER A 187 -5.18 -23.12 9.10
C SER A 187 -6.59 -23.23 9.65
N LYS A 188 -7.15 -24.45 9.61
CA LYS A 188 -8.47 -24.78 10.13
C LYS A 188 -8.40 -25.84 11.24
N GLY A 189 -7.35 -25.80 12.06
CA GLY A 189 -7.21 -26.68 13.22
C GLY A 189 -8.35 -26.47 14.20
N LYS A 190 -8.71 -27.54 14.94
CA LYS A 190 -9.83 -27.55 15.89
C LYS A 190 -9.35 -27.87 17.32
N ASP A 191 -8.14 -27.45 17.67
CA ASP A 191 -7.55 -27.71 18.99
C ASP A 191 -8.06 -26.69 20.02
N TYR A 192 -9.38 -26.63 20.20
CA TYR A 192 -10.07 -25.77 21.15
C TYR A 192 -11.32 -26.45 21.68
N SER A 193 -11.80 -25.99 22.83
CA SER A 193 -13.12 -26.29 23.39
C SER A 193 -13.91 -24.99 23.53
N THR A 194 -15.22 -25.09 23.49
CA THR A 194 -16.11 -23.95 23.72
C THR A 194 -17.09 -24.30 24.86
N GLY A 195 -17.54 -23.29 25.58
CA GLY A 195 -18.47 -23.38 26.66
C GLY A 195 -19.08 -22.02 26.97
N PHE A 196 -19.72 -21.93 28.13
CA PHE A 196 -20.24 -20.68 28.67
C PHE A 196 -19.70 -20.48 30.08
N ASP A 197 -19.38 -19.23 30.43
CA ASP A 197 -19.03 -18.88 31.79
C ASP A 197 -20.29 -18.78 32.71
N GLU A 198 -20.09 -18.46 33.98
CA GLU A 198 -21.18 -18.30 34.95
C GLU A 198 -22.12 -17.13 34.64
N GLN A 199 -21.65 -16.16 33.83
CA GLN A 199 -22.40 -15.00 33.37
C GLN A 199 -23.14 -15.26 32.05
N GLY A 200 -22.94 -16.45 31.43
CA GLY A 200 -23.53 -16.81 30.13
C GLY A 200 -22.77 -16.31 28.91
N ASN A 201 -21.54 -15.79 29.08
CA ASN A 201 -20.71 -15.40 27.97
C ASN A 201 -20.06 -16.62 27.31
N ILE A 202 -19.97 -16.62 25.99
CA ILE A 202 -19.32 -17.74 25.28
C ILE A 202 -17.81 -17.71 25.48
N THR A 203 -17.24 -18.87 25.77
CA THR A 203 -15.80 -19.04 26.02
C THR A 203 -15.16 -19.98 25.01
N PHE A 204 -13.90 -19.72 24.68
CA PHE A 204 -13.07 -20.57 23.84
C PHE A 204 -11.74 -20.80 24.55
N THR A 205 -11.34 -22.05 24.71
CA THR A 205 -10.09 -22.42 25.36
C THR A 205 -9.31 -23.37 24.47
N THR A 206 -7.99 -23.11 24.25
CA THR A 206 -7.16 -24.05 23.49
C THR A 206 -6.93 -25.34 24.27
N THR A 207 -6.99 -26.48 23.57
CA THR A 207 -6.77 -27.83 24.16
C THR A 207 -5.32 -28.29 24.05
N ARG A 208 -4.47 -27.55 23.26
CA ARG A 208 -3.02 -27.73 23.20
C ARG A 208 -2.31 -26.38 23.15
N SER A 209 -1.02 -26.40 23.43
CA SER A 209 -0.19 -25.22 23.22
C SER A 209 -0.11 -24.83 21.74
N LEU A 210 -0.14 -23.53 21.46
CA LEU A 210 0.07 -22.97 20.13
C LEU A 210 1.56 -22.78 19.91
N MET A 211 2.08 -23.28 18.79
CA MET A 211 3.46 -23.12 18.39
C MET A 211 3.74 -21.71 17.86
N PRO A 212 5.00 -21.29 17.74
CA PRO A 212 5.34 -19.99 17.14
C PRO A 212 4.63 -19.78 15.79
N LYS A 213 4.02 -18.59 15.63
CA LYS A 213 3.21 -18.21 14.47
C LYS A 213 1.84 -18.90 14.36
N GLU A 214 1.45 -19.70 15.34
CA GLU A 214 0.08 -20.17 15.45
C GLU A 214 -0.75 -19.19 16.29
N GLY A 215 -2.07 -19.22 16.08
CA GLY A 215 -3.04 -18.38 16.78
C GLY A 215 -4.37 -19.07 16.96
N LEU A 216 -5.24 -18.45 17.75
CA LEU A 216 -6.65 -18.79 17.90
C LEU A 216 -7.49 -17.71 17.23
N THR A 217 -8.34 -18.11 16.27
CA THR A 217 -9.37 -17.28 15.66
C THR A 217 -10.72 -17.83 16.06
N ILE A 218 -11.67 -16.97 16.40
CA ILE A 218 -13.02 -17.33 16.79
C ILE A 218 -14.04 -16.68 15.86
N ALA A 219 -15.17 -17.33 15.69
CA ALA A 219 -16.37 -16.80 15.05
C ALA A 219 -17.55 -16.98 15.98
N VAL A 220 -18.33 -15.94 16.20
CA VAL A 220 -19.55 -15.97 17.03
C VAL A 220 -20.63 -15.19 16.29
N ALA A 221 -21.77 -15.82 16.06
CA ALA A 221 -22.90 -15.20 15.38
C ALA A 221 -24.12 -15.10 16.30
N TRP A 222 -24.90 -14.03 16.11
CA TRP A 222 -26.13 -13.73 16.86
C TRP A 222 -27.20 -13.14 15.94
N PRO A 223 -28.49 -13.10 16.40
CA PRO A 223 -29.60 -12.58 15.59
C PRO A 223 -29.41 -11.12 15.18
N LYS A 224 -29.92 -10.76 14.02
CA LYS A 224 -29.96 -9.38 13.52
C LYS A 224 -30.73 -8.44 14.43
N GLY A 225 -30.37 -7.14 14.36
CA GLY A 225 -31.09 -6.06 15.00
C GLY A 225 -30.71 -5.81 16.47
N ILE A 226 -29.79 -6.58 17.03
CA ILE A 226 -29.25 -6.37 18.38
C ILE A 226 -28.12 -5.35 18.34
N VAL A 227 -27.23 -5.50 17.38
CA VAL A 227 -26.18 -4.52 17.09
C VAL A 227 -26.64 -3.61 15.95
N VAL A 228 -26.39 -2.32 16.08
CA VAL A 228 -26.78 -1.33 15.06
C VAL A 228 -25.88 -1.48 13.84
N GLU A 229 -26.47 -1.92 12.73
CA GLU A 229 -25.77 -1.98 11.45
C GLU A 229 -25.53 -0.56 10.91
N PRO A 230 -24.32 -0.24 10.42
CA PRO A 230 -24.05 1.05 9.81
C PRO A 230 -24.97 1.29 8.59
N THR A 231 -25.54 2.48 8.52
CA THR A 231 -26.39 2.91 7.41
C THR A 231 -25.62 2.93 6.09
N THR A 232 -26.33 2.91 4.97
CA THR A 232 -25.71 3.02 3.64
C THR A 232 -24.86 4.28 3.50
N MET A 233 -25.33 5.41 4.09
CA MET A 233 -24.57 6.67 4.07
C MET A 233 -23.28 6.59 4.87
N GLU A 234 -23.31 5.94 6.04
CA GLU A 234 -22.11 5.71 6.84
C GLU A 234 -21.13 4.78 6.14
N LYS A 235 -21.61 3.70 5.50
CA LYS A 235 -20.78 2.78 4.70
C LYS A 235 -20.11 3.52 3.53
N LEU A 236 -20.82 4.40 2.84
CA LEU A 236 -20.26 5.26 1.78
C LEU A 236 -19.23 6.24 2.35
N GLY A 237 -19.53 6.86 3.50
CA GLY A 237 -18.59 7.73 4.20
C GLY A 237 -17.29 7.02 4.60
N TYR A 238 -17.40 5.78 5.08
CA TYR A 238 -16.24 4.94 5.39
C TYR A 238 -15.42 4.62 4.15
N MET A 239 -16.08 4.20 3.06
CA MET A 239 -15.42 3.89 1.80
C MET A 239 -14.66 5.11 1.26
N TRP A 240 -15.27 6.30 1.29
CA TRP A 240 -14.62 7.54 0.90
C TRP A 240 -13.42 7.86 1.78
N LYS A 241 -13.58 7.82 3.11
CA LYS A 241 -12.51 8.13 4.07
C LYS A 241 -11.33 7.17 3.97
N ASP A 242 -11.60 5.88 3.73
CA ASP A 242 -10.56 4.86 3.67
C ASP A 242 -9.79 4.87 2.35
N ASN A 243 -10.41 5.37 1.24
CA ASN A 243 -9.87 5.34 -0.11
C ASN A 243 -9.70 6.76 -0.72
N GLN A 244 -9.39 7.76 0.09
CA GLN A 244 -9.28 9.17 -0.34
C GLN A 244 -8.38 9.36 -1.56
N SER A 245 -7.23 8.68 -1.62
CA SER A 245 -6.29 8.81 -2.74
C SER A 245 -6.90 8.34 -4.06
N ALA A 246 -7.66 7.23 -4.05
CA ALA A 246 -8.36 6.72 -5.22
C ALA A 246 -9.51 7.65 -5.64
N ALA A 247 -10.23 8.20 -4.66
CA ALA A 247 -11.32 9.14 -4.90
C ALA A 247 -10.80 10.44 -5.55
N VAL A 248 -9.69 11.01 -5.05
CA VAL A 248 -9.05 12.19 -5.64
C VAL A 248 -8.57 11.91 -7.06
N ALA A 249 -7.95 10.74 -7.30
CA ALA A 249 -7.51 10.34 -8.65
C ALA A 249 -8.69 10.19 -9.62
N ALA A 250 -9.79 9.57 -9.20
CA ALA A 250 -11.00 9.43 -10.01
C ALA A 250 -11.61 10.79 -10.34
N PHE A 251 -11.71 11.69 -9.37
CA PHE A 251 -12.22 13.04 -9.57
C PHE A 251 -11.34 13.85 -10.53
N GLY A 252 -10.01 13.79 -10.36
CA GLY A 252 -9.05 14.41 -11.28
C GLY A 252 -9.19 13.88 -12.71
N PHE A 253 -9.36 12.57 -12.86
CA PHE A 253 -9.60 11.96 -14.16
C PHE A 253 -10.91 12.44 -14.80
N LEU A 254 -11.98 12.58 -14.04
CA LEU A 254 -13.26 13.11 -14.53
C LEU A 254 -13.11 14.57 -15.01
N ILE A 255 -12.40 15.42 -14.27
CA ILE A 255 -12.13 16.81 -14.67
C ILE A 255 -11.34 16.84 -15.99
N LEU A 256 -10.28 16.03 -16.10
CA LEU A 256 -9.50 15.96 -17.33
C LEU A 256 -10.34 15.47 -18.52
N THR A 257 -11.11 14.41 -18.33
CA THR A 257 -12.02 13.90 -19.38
C THR A 257 -13.00 14.96 -19.81
N PHE A 258 -13.63 15.65 -18.86
CA PHE A 258 -14.58 16.74 -19.14
C PHE A 258 -13.89 17.88 -19.91
N PHE A 259 -12.70 18.27 -19.49
CA PHE A 259 -11.91 19.29 -20.20
C PHE A 259 -11.62 18.87 -21.65
N TYR A 260 -11.14 17.66 -21.88
CA TYR A 260 -10.86 17.16 -23.23
C TYR A 260 -12.12 17.06 -24.10
N VAL A 261 -13.24 16.59 -23.55
CA VAL A 261 -14.51 16.52 -24.26
C VAL A 261 -14.98 17.90 -24.67
N LEU A 262 -14.94 18.88 -23.75
CA LEU A 262 -15.32 20.27 -24.09
C LEU A 262 -14.39 20.87 -25.14
N THR A 263 -13.10 20.64 -25.04
CA THR A 263 -12.12 21.13 -26.00
C THR A 263 -12.32 20.49 -27.36
N TRP A 264 -12.61 19.19 -27.40
CA TRP A 264 -12.91 18.48 -28.65
C TRP A 264 -14.15 19.06 -29.34
N PHE A 265 -15.22 19.34 -28.61
CA PHE A 265 -16.41 19.96 -29.16
C PHE A 265 -16.20 21.39 -29.70
N LYS A 266 -15.25 22.15 -29.07
CA LYS A 266 -14.99 23.54 -29.47
C LYS A 266 -13.95 23.67 -30.58
N VAL A 267 -12.91 22.85 -30.58
CA VAL A 267 -11.73 23.04 -31.43
C VAL A 267 -11.36 21.78 -32.22
N GLY A 268 -11.77 20.61 -31.76
CA GLY A 268 -11.37 19.32 -32.33
C GLY A 268 -12.28 18.78 -33.44
N LYS A 269 -13.40 19.45 -33.74
CA LYS A 269 -14.22 19.08 -34.90
C LYS A 269 -13.52 19.57 -36.15
N ASP A 270 -13.28 18.65 -37.09
CA ASP A 270 -12.80 19.01 -38.40
C ASP A 270 -13.79 20.00 -39.06
N PRO A 271 -13.28 21.04 -39.78
CA PRO A 271 -14.13 21.91 -40.58
C PRO A 271 -14.95 21.08 -41.56
N GLU A 272 -16.18 21.54 -41.85
CA GLU A 272 -16.96 20.93 -42.91
C GLU A 272 -16.18 20.89 -44.22
N GLU A 273 -16.15 19.74 -44.87
CA GLU A 273 -15.48 19.59 -46.17
C GLU A 273 -16.09 20.60 -47.16
N GLY A 274 -15.31 21.66 -47.43
CA GLY A 274 -15.69 22.61 -48.46
C GLY A 274 -15.62 21.98 -49.84
N ALA A 275 -16.31 22.61 -50.84
CA ALA A 275 -16.25 22.14 -52.23
C ALA A 275 -14.77 22.13 -52.70
N ILE A 276 -14.24 20.97 -53.07
CA ILE A 276 -12.92 20.82 -53.67
C ILE A 276 -12.99 21.39 -55.07
N ILE A 277 -12.53 22.65 -55.21
CA ILE A 277 -12.41 23.27 -56.53
C ILE A 277 -11.05 22.84 -57.12
N PRO A 278 -11.03 22.12 -58.27
CA PRO A 278 -9.78 21.73 -58.90
C PRO A 278 -8.99 22.99 -59.33
N LEU A 279 -7.83 23.18 -58.74
CA LEU A 279 -6.92 24.25 -59.15
C LEU A 279 -5.94 23.69 -60.20
N PHE A 280 -6.02 24.24 -61.43
CA PHE A 280 -5.14 23.84 -62.53
C PHE A 280 -3.76 24.49 -62.44
N LEU A 281 -3.59 25.52 -61.60
CA LEU A 281 -2.34 26.18 -61.31
C LEU A 281 -2.07 26.20 -59.81
N PRO A 282 -0.82 26.00 -59.40
CA PRO A 282 -0.49 26.08 -57.98
C PRO A 282 -0.70 27.51 -57.45
N PRO A 283 -1.07 27.70 -56.17
CA PRO A 283 -1.17 29.01 -55.54
C PRO A 283 0.12 29.81 -55.73
N LYS A 284 0.02 31.09 -56.03
CA LYS A 284 1.16 31.96 -56.37
C LYS A 284 2.27 31.98 -55.33
N TRP A 285 1.98 31.69 -54.09
CA TRP A 285 2.93 31.68 -52.95
C TRP A 285 3.48 30.29 -52.64
N VAL A 286 3.04 29.24 -53.28
CA VAL A 286 3.48 27.85 -53.03
C VAL A 286 4.54 27.48 -54.09
N SER A 287 5.80 27.37 -53.66
CA SER A 287 6.83 26.78 -54.49
C SER A 287 6.69 25.26 -54.58
N PRO A 288 7.17 24.61 -55.67
CA PRO A 288 7.14 23.15 -55.77
C PRO A 288 7.82 22.42 -54.61
N ALA A 289 8.87 23.00 -54.05
CA ALA A 289 9.55 22.50 -52.87
C ALA A 289 8.66 22.60 -51.61
N LEU A 290 7.93 23.73 -51.45
CA LEU A 290 6.99 23.93 -50.35
C LEU A 290 5.79 22.96 -50.48
N ALA A 291 5.25 22.80 -51.68
CA ALA A 291 4.17 21.83 -51.91
C ALA A 291 4.60 20.40 -51.51
N ARG A 292 5.80 19.97 -51.89
CA ARG A 292 6.35 18.66 -51.51
C ARG A 292 6.52 18.53 -49.99
N LEU A 293 6.99 19.58 -49.33
CA LEU A 293 7.16 19.60 -47.88
C LEU A 293 5.80 19.45 -47.16
N ILE A 294 4.77 20.15 -47.64
CA ILE A 294 3.40 20.05 -47.10
C ILE A 294 2.83 18.63 -47.32
N MET A 295 2.96 18.11 -48.54
CA MET A 295 2.47 16.76 -48.84
C MET A 295 3.14 15.66 -48.02
N ARG A 296 4.34 15.88 -47.53
CA ARG A 296 5.09 14.98 -46.65
C ARG A 296 5.00 15.34 -45.17
N VAL A 297 4.01 16.14 -44.79
CA VAL A 297 3.76 16.53 -43.39
C VAL A 297 5.04 17.12 -42.72
N GLY A 298 5.79 17.93 -43.43
CA GLY A 298 7.01 18.58 -42.92
C GLY A 298 8.29 17.72 -42.99
N SER A 299 8.21 16.50 -43.51
CA SER A 299 9.39 15.62 -43.66
C SER A 299 10.23 16.05 -44.90
N SER A 300 11.53 16.30 -44.72
CA SER A 300 12.48 16.58 -45.79
C SER A 300 13.04 15.30 -46.38
N ASP A 301 13.29 15.30 -47.69
CA ASP A 301 14.02 14.25 -48.42
C ASP A 301 15.00 14.88 -49.43
N ASP A 302 15.89 14.05 -49.99
CA ASP A 302 16.89 14.50 -50.96
C ASP A 302 16.27 15.13 -52.22
N LYS A 303 15.06 14.75 -52.60
CA LYS A 303 14.35 15.29 -53.73
C LYS A 303 13.86 16.73 -53.48
N LEU A 304 13.67 17.12 -52.20
CA LEU A 304 13.25 18.49 -51.88
C LEU A 304 14.27 19.51 -52.33
N PHE A 305 15.55 19.23 -52.12
CA PHE A 305 16.63 20.07 -52.60
C PHE A 305 16.70 20.12 -54.14
N ALA A 306 16.62 18.98 -54.80
CA ALA A 306 16.62 18.92 -56.26
C ALA A 306 15.43 19.69 -56.88
N VAL A 307 14.24 19.56 -56.32
CA VAL A 307 13.03 20.30 -56.77
C VAL A 307 13.25 21.82 -56.61
N ALA A 308 13.84 22.29 -55.52
CA ALA A 308 14.13 23.70 -55.34
C ALA A 308 15.14 24.22 -56.38
N VAL A 309 16.22 23.49 -56.66
CA VAL A 309 17.24 23.84 -57.67
C VAL A 309 16.65 23.89 -59.07
N VAL A 310 15.86 22.89 -59.45
CA VAL A 310 15.17 22.86 -60.75
C VAL A 310 14.21 24.05 -60.88
N ASN A 311 13.45 24.40 -59.84
CA ASN A 311 12.55 25.54 -59.88
C ASN A 311 13.28 26.87 -59.96
N MET A 312 14.46 27.02 -59.36
CA MET A 312 15.32 28.19 -59.55
C MET A 312 15.81 28.31 -61.00
N ALA A 313 16.07 27.19 -61.70
CA ALA A 313 16.42 27.17 -63.11
C ALA A 313 15.23 27.57 -64.00
N VAL A 314 14.04 27.04 -63.73
CA VAL A 314 12.79 27.41 -64.41
C VAL A 314 12.50 28.92 -64.29
N LYS A 315 12.78 29.50 -63.11
CA LYS A 315 12.65 30.92 -62.83
C LYS A 315 13.75 31.76 -63.51
N GLY A 316 14.68 31.12 -64.17
CA GLY A 316 15.80 31.80 -64.89
C GLY A 316 16.93 32.29 -63.98
N PHE A 317 16.96 31.96 -62.70
CA PHE A 317 18.00 32.42 -61.78
C PHE A 317 19.32 31.70 -61.94
N LEU A 318 19.31 30.44 -62.39
CA LEU A 318 20.50 29.65 -62.66
C LEU A 318 20.33 28.78 -63.91
N THR A 319 21.41 28.30 -64.47
CA THR A 319 21.45 27.26 -65.50
C THR A 319 22.04 25.98 -64.90
N ILE A 320 21.50 24.82 -65.31
CA ILE A 320 22.04 23.53 -64.97
C ILE A 320 22.64 22.91 -66.22
N LYS A 321 23.91 22.54 -66.18
CA LYS A 321 24.60 21.82 -67.24
C LYS A 321 25.16 20.51 -66.69
N GLU A 322 24.80 19.41 -67.30
CA GLU A 322 25.41 18.09 -67.01
C GLU A 322 26.73 18.03 -67.79
N GLU A 323 27.84 17.79 -67.11
CA GLU A 323 29.23 17.78 -67.77
C GLU A 323 29.63 16.29 -67.97
N ASP A 324 29.42 15.42 -67.03
CA ASP A 324 29.66 13.99 -67.05
C ASP A 324 28.58 13.26 -66.29
N ASP A 325 28.52 11.95 -66.37
CA ASP A 325 27.59 11.10 -65.60
C ASP A 325 27.66 11.48 -64.12
N ASN A 326 26.52 11.98 -63.59
CA ASN A 326 26.36 12.42 -62.23
C ASN A 326 27.11 13.70 -61.75
N VAL A 327 27.67 14.54 -62.67
CA VAL A 327 28.26 15.83 -62.34
C VAL A 327 27.47 16.95 -62.99
N PHE A 328 26.84 17.77 -62.13
CA PHE A 328 26.05 18.93 -62.59
C PHE A 328 26.73 20.23 -62.26
N THR A 329 26.89 21.06 -63.23
CA THR A 329 27.36 22.46 -63.06
C THR A 329 26.17 23.40 -63.00
N LEU A 330 26.09 24.12 -61.89
CA LEU A 330 25.10 25.20 -61.69
C LEU A 330 25.78 26.51 -61.86
N LYS A 331 25.24 27.37 -62.73
CA LYS A 331 25.81 28.76 -63.03
C LYS A 331 24.70 29.80 -62.88
N ARG A 332 24.94 30.86 -62.09
CA ARG A 332 24.02 31.99 -61.98
C ARG A 332 23.94 32.73 -63.33
N THR A 333 22.74 33.17 -63.67
CA THR A 333 22.44 33.88 -64.92
C THR A 333 22.61 35.40 -64.80
N GLY A 334 22.72 35.96 -63.59
CA GLY A 334 22.62 37.37 -63.29
C GLY A 334 21.23 37.88 -62.99
N ALA A 335 20.19 37.04 -63.11
CA ALA A 335 18.83 37.42 -62.70
C ALA A 335 18.79 37.60 -61.17
N GLY A 336 18.04 38.60 -60.70
CA GLY A 336 17.91 38.94 -59.30
C GLY A 336 17.15 37.90 -58.51
N GLU A 337 17.29 37.85 -57.17
CA GLU A 337 16.64 36.94 -56.26
C GLU A 337 15.15 37.25 -56.08
N GLU A 338 14.63 38.32 -56.68
CA GLU A 338 13.23 38.79 -56.48
C GLU A 338 12.16 37.77 -56.92
N ARG A 339 12.50 36.85 -57.82
CA ARG A 339 11.61 35.78 -58.30
C ARG A 339 11.66 34.53 -57.47
N LEU A 340 12.60 34.46 -56.52
CA LEU A 340 12.78 33.27 -55.69
C LEU A 340 11.85 33.30 -54.49
N SER A 341 11.37 32.14 -54.06
CA SER A 341 10.73 32.00 -52.77
C SER A 341 11.74 32.15 -51.63
N GLY A 342 11.27 32.46 -50.41
CA GLY A 342 12.15 32.63 -49.25
C GLY A 342 13.05 31.41 -48.99
N GLY A 343 12.56 30.19 -49.24
CA GLY A 343 13.34 28.96 -49.17
C GLY A 343 14.40 28.84 -50.22
N GLU A 344 14.05 29.17 -51.49
CA GLU A 344 14.98 29.15 -52.63
C GLU A 344 16.08 30.18 -52.45
N SER A 345 15.77 31.39 -51.98
CA SER A 345 16.78 32.45 -51.73
C SER A 345 17.78 31.97 -50.64
N LYS A 346 17.34 31.32 -49.59
CA LYS A 346 18.23 30.74 -48.56
C LYS A 346 19.14 29.67 -49.15
N ILE A 347 18.58 28.78 -50.00
CA ILE A 347 19.33 27.73 -50.70
C ILE A 347 20.36 28.37 -51.64
N ALA A 348 19.97 29.34 -52.46
CA ALA A 348 20.82 30.04 -53.41
C ALA A 348 22.01 30.69 -52.69
N ARG A 349 21.79 31.44 -51.60
CA ARG A 349 22.83 32.06 -50.80
C ARG A 349 23.79 31.04 -50.21
N LYS A 350 23.30 29.92 -49.68
CA LYS A 350 24.13 28.88 -49.09
C LYS A 350 24.93 28.11 -50.15
N LEU A 351 24.34 27.86 -51.32
CA LEU A 351 24.99 27.14 -52.41
C LEU A 351 26.11 27.99 -53.08
N PHE A 352 25.78 29.19 -53.48
CA PHE A 352 26.71 30.00 -54.29
C PHE A 352 27.64 30.84 -53.42
N GLY A 353 27.21 31.34 -52.24
CA GLY A 353 27.99 32.30 -51.48
C GLY A 353 28.43 33.45 -52.35
N SER A 354 29.74 33.66 -52.53
CA SER A 354 30.34 34.63 -53.42
C SER A 354 30.67 34.10 -54.85
N LYS A 355 30.39 32.83 -55.13
CA LYS A 355 30.72 32.14 -56.38
C LYS A 355 29.59 32.27 -57.39
N ASN A 356 29.89 32.42 -58.67
CA ASN A 356 28.93 32.45 -59.76
C ASN A 356 28.73 31.06 -60.41
N LYS A 357 29.58 30.08 -60.10
CA LYS A 357 29.56 28.73 -60.66
C LYS A 357 29.92 27.71 -59.56
N ILE A 358 29.17 26.61 -59.47
CA ILE A 358 29.43 25.50 -58.55
C ILE A 358 29.21 24.17 -59.27
N LYS A 359 29.91 23.13 -58.84
CA LYS A 359 29.75 21.77 -59.33
C LYS A 359 29.11 20.93 -58.22
N LEU A 360 28.05 20.22 -58.56
CA LEU A 360 27.40 19.23 -57.71
C LEU A 360 27.74 17.86 -58.26
N LYS A 361 28.26 17.00 -57.41
CA LYS A 361 28.48 15.60 -57.72
C LYS A 361 27.47 14.76 -56.95
N LYS A 362 26.77 13.88 -57.66
CA LYS A 362 25.87 12.92 -56.99
C LYS A 362 26.75 11.88 -56.27
N THR A 363 26.80 11.93 -54.95
CA THR A 363 27.36 10.86 -54.15
C THR A 363 26.28 9.80 -53.95
N ASN A 364 26.50 8.61 -54.43
CA ASN A 364 25.67 7.46 -54.08
C ASN A 364 26.03 7.13 -52.61
N HIS A 365 25.09 7.34 -51.71
CA HIS A 365 25.12 6.76 -50.37
C HIS A 365 24.18 5.57 -50.31
#